data_1f3a7f6110da45e4fc3ace1dbeaea7ab
#
_entry.id   1f3a7f6110da45e4fc3ace1dbeaea7ab
#
_cell.length_a   1.000
_cell.length_b   1.000
_cell.length_c   1.000
_cell.angle_alpha   90.00
_cell.angle_beta   90.00
_cell.angle_gamma   90.00
#
_symmetry.space_group_name_H-M   'P 1'
#
loop_
_entity.id
_entity.type
_entity.pdbx_description
1 polymer ?
#
loop_
_entity_poly.entity_id
_entity_poly.type
_entity_poly.pdbx_seq_one_letter_code
_entity_poly.pdbx_strand_id
1 'polypeptide(L)'
;MPKAADPDLSIGVDNKNVAMDDPVKVYLKEIGRVPLLSSEEEIDLAIRISENDPVAKQRLAEANLRLVVSIAKRYVGRGMQFLDLIQEGNLGLIKAVDKFDYTKGFKFSTYATWWIRQAITRAIADQARTIRIPVHMVETINKVKKTNSQLLHKNGRDPTAEEIAAELDMPVDKVREILRVAQEPVCLLYTSDAADEARSVD
;
A
#
# COMPACT_ATOMS: atom_id res chain seq x y z
N MET A 1 -6.62 -3.10 26.77
CA MET A 1 -6.52 -3.65 25.39
C MET A 1 -7.55 -2.94 24.54
N PRO A 2 -7.17 -2.18 23.50
CA PRO A 2 -8.15 -1.50 22.64
C PRO A 2 -8.85 -2.55 21.76
N LYS A 3 -10.18 -2.57 21.77
CA LYS A 3 -11.03 -3.31 20.86
C LYS A 3 -10.68 -2.89 19.41
N ALA A 4 -10.24 -3.84 18.60
CA ALA A 4 -10.09 -3.63 17.17
C ALA A 4 -11.50 -3.37 16.61
N ALA A 5 -11.73 -2.16 16.12
CA ALA A 5 -12.95 -1.81 15.39
C ALA A 5 -12.98 -2.65 14.10
N ASP A 6 -14.06 -3.37 13.88
CA ASP A 6 -14.33 -4.05 12.62
C ASP A 6 -14.30 -3.00 11.48
N PRO A 7 -13.53 -3.19 10.42
CA PRO A 7 -13.56 -2.28 9.29
C PRO A 7 -14.95 -2.37 8.65
N ASP A 8 -15.64 -1.24 8.57
CA ASP A 8 -16.92 -1.11 7.87
C ASP A 8 -16.75 -1.59 6.41
N LEU A 9 -17.29 -2.78 6.13
CA LEU A 9 -17.23 -3.48 4.84
C LEU A 9 -18.37 -3.06 3.90
N SER A 10 -19.11 -2.00 4.23
CA SER A 10 -20.13 -1.45 3.34
C SER A 10 -19.45 -0.74 2.15
N ILE A 11 -19.22 -1.50 1.09
CA ILE A 11 -18.88 -0.94 -0.21
C ILE A 11 -20.18 -0.38 -0.79
N GLY A 12 -20.45 0.91 -0.52
CA GLY A 12 -21.51 1.67 -1.22
C GLY A 12 -21.16 1.72 -2.71
N VAL A 13 -21.72 0.79 -3.48
CA VAL A 13 -21.69 0.85 -4.95
C VAL A 13 -22.84 1.75 -5.35
N ASP A 14 -22.57 3.04 -5.51
CA ASP A 14 -23.49 3.95 -6.17
C ASP A 14 -23.71 3.49 -7.62
N ASN A 15 -24.88 2.88 -7.83
CA ASN A 15 -25.32 2.25 -9.06
C ASN A 15 -25.97 3.32 -9.96
N LYS A 16 -25.16 4.24 -10.52
CA LYS A 16 -25.61 5.15 -11.59
C LYS A 16 -24.59 5.17 -12.73
N ASN A 17 -25.02 4.52 -13.83
CA ASN A 17 -24.58 4.72 -15.22
C ASN A 17 -23.11 5.14 -15.43
N VAL A 18 -22.20 4.16 -15.40
CA VAL A 18 -20.88 4.33 -15.99
C VAL A 18 -20.60 3.10 -16.86
N ALA A 19 -20.14 3.37 -18.08
CA ALA A 19 -19.86 2.40 -19.12
C ALA A 19 -19.23 1.10 -18.57
N MET A 20 -19.61 -0.03 -19.14
CA MET A 20 -19.28 -1.41 -18.73
C MET A 20 -17.79 -1.77 -18.90
N ASP A 21 -16.95 -0.78 -19.20
CA ASP A 21 -15.53 -0.94 -19.57
C ASP A 21 -14.52 -0.61 -18.46
N ASP A 22 -14.97 -0.33 -17.24
CA ASP A 22 -14.03 -0.09 -16.13
C ASP A 22 -13.62 -1.43 -15.48
N PRO A 23 -12.39 -1.92 -15.72
CA PRO A 23 -11.93 -3.22 -15.20
C PRO A 23 -11.98 -3.30 -13.68
N VAL A 24 -11.88 -2.17 -12.98
CA VAL A 24 -12.03 -2.10 -11.52
C VAL A 24 -13.45 -2.48 -11.11
N LYS A 25 -14.47 -1.97 -11.80
CA LYS A 25 -15.87 -2.26 -11.49
C LYS A 25 -16.23 -3.71 -11.75
N VAL A 26 -15.73 -4.28 -12.86
CA VAL A 26 -15.92 -5.70 -13.17
C VAL A 26 -15.34 -6.56 -12.05
N TYR A 27 -14.11 -6.30 -11.67
CA TYR A 27 -13.46 -7.02 -10.58
C TYR A 27 -14.22 -6.92 -9.25
N LEU A 28 -14.64 -5.69 -8.86
CA LEU A 28 -15.41 -5.47 -7.62
C LEU A 28 -16.76 -6.18 -7.64
N LYS A 29 -17.42 -6.27 -8.80
CA LYS A 29 -18.67 -7.00 -8.96
C LYS A 29 -18.47 -8.51 -8.82
N GLU A 30 -17.38 -9.06 -9.34
CA GLU A 30 -17.05 -10.49 -9.24
C GLU A 30 -16.75 -10.91 -7.81
N ILE A 31 -15.87 -10.21 -7.12
CA ILE A 31 -15.53 -10.53 -5.72
C ILE A 31 -16.72 -10.33 -4.77
N GLY A 32 -17.66 -9.44 -5.13
CA GLY A 32 -18.88 -9.21 -4.37
C GLY A 32 -19.87 -10.38 -4.37
N ARG A 33 -19.74 -11.32 -5.32
CA ARG A 33 -20.60 -12.51 -5.40
C ARG A 33 -20.26 -13.59 -4.37
N VAL A 34 -19.03 -13.58 -3.87
CA VAL A 34 -18.57 -14.56 -2.88
C VAL A 34 -19.09 -14.17 -1.50
N PRO A 35 -19.83 -15.04 -0.79
CA PRO A 35 -20.32 -14.76 0.54
C PRO A 35 -19.18 -14.65 1.55
N LEU A 36 -19.39 -13.86 2.60
CA LEU A 36 -18.46 -13.77 3.73
C LEU A 36 -18.53 -15.06 4.54
N LEU A 37 -17.41 -15.47 5.10
CA LEU A 37 -17.30 -16.63 5.97
C LEU A 37 -17.67 -16.27 7.41
N SER A 38 -18.31 -17.20 8.11
CA SER A 38 -18.45 -17.16 9.56
C SER A 38 -17.14 -17.55 10.26
N SER A 39 -17.00 -17.24 11.54
CA SER A 39 -15.81 -17.64 12.31
C SER A 39 -15.63 -19.15 12.40
N GLU A 40 -16.73 -19.92 12.39
CA GLU A 40 -16.70 -21.38 12.40
C GLU A 40 -16.21 -21.93 11.07
N GLU A 41 -16.70 -21.37 9.96
CA GLU A 41 -16.23 -21.74 8.61
C GLU A 41 -14.76 -21.40 8.38
N GLU A 42 -14.27 -20.25 8.92
CA GLU A 42 -12.84 -19.90 8.88
C GLU A 42 -11.96 -20.98 9.55
N ILE A 43 -12.41 -21.48 10.71
CA ILE A 43 -11.68 -22.52 11.46
C ILE A 43 -11.71 -23.84 10.69
N ASP A 44 -12.89 -24.26 10.19
CA ASP A 44 -13.03 -25.50 9.41
C ASP A 44 -12.13 -25.48 8.17
N LEU A 45 -12.15 -24.38 7.42
CA LEU A 45 -11.26 -24.22 6.27
C LEU A 45 -9.78 -24.22 6.70
N ALA A 46 -9.42 -23.62 7.83
CA ALA A 46 -8.04 -23.59 8.32
C ALA A 46 -7.55 -25.00 8.71
N ILE A 47 -8.41 -25.84 9.29
CA ILE A 47 -8.11 -27.26 9.58
C ILE A 47 -7.81 -28.00 8.26
N ARG A 48 -8.68 -27.88 7.25
CA ARG A 48 -8.50 -28.52 5.95
C ARG A 48 -7.25 -28.01 5.22
N ILE A 49 -6.90 -26.73 5.40
CA ILE A 49 -5.64 -26.16 4.86
C ILE A 49 -4.42 -26.81 5.49
N SER A 50 -4.47 -27.14 6.79
CA SER A 50 -3.38 -27.87 7.45
C SER A 50 -3.18 -29.29 6.90
N GLU A 51 -4.23 -29.87 6.32
CA GLU A 51 -4.23 -31.16 5.59
C GLU A 51 -3.83 -31.01 4.12
N ASN A 52 -3.40 -29.82 3.70
CA ASN A 52 -3.02 -29.47 2.31
C ASN A 52 -4.15 -29.53 1.29
N ASP A 53 -5.39 -29.25 1.68
CA ASP A 53 -6.52 -29.15 0.75
C ASP A 53 -6.45 -27.86 -0.10
N PRO A 54 -6.22 -27.95 -1.43
CA PRO A 54 -6.13 -26.78 -2.30
C PRO A 54 -7.47 -26.05 -2.46
N VAL A 55 -8.60 -26.79 -2.36
CA VAL A 55 -9.94 -26.21 -2.49
C VAL A 55 -10.26 -25.32 -1.28
N ALA A 56 -9.87 -25.76 -0.08
CA ALA A 56 -10.02 -24.95 1.13
C ALA A 56 -9.18 -23.68 1.07
N LYS A 57 -7.93 -23.75 0.56
CA LYS A 57 -7.07 -22.57 0.34
C LYS A 57 -7.71 -21.55 -0.60
N GLN A 58 -8.23 -22.03 -1.73
CA GLN A 58 -8.90 -21.18 -2.71
C GLN A 58 -10.13 -20.50 -2.10
N ARG A 59 -11.01 -21.26 -1.41
CA ARG A 59 -12.23 -20.73 -0.81
C ARG A 59 -11.95 -19.68 0.26
N LEU A 60 -10.95 -19.90 1.13
CA LEU A 60 -10.56 -18.92 2.14
C LEU A 60 -9.99 -17.66 1.49
N ALA A 61 -9.19 -17.76 0.44
CA ALA A 61 -8.66 -16.61 -0.29
C ALA A 61 -9.77 -15.81 -0.98
N GLU A 62 -10.67 -16.47 -1.73
CA GLU A 62 -11.77 -15.83 -2.47
C GLU A 62 -12.70 -15.03 -1.55
N ALA A 63 -13.08 -15.60 -0.39
CA ALA A 63 -13.95 -14.95 0.56
C ALA A 63 -13.31 -13.69 1.20
N ASN A 64 -11.97 -13.56 1.16
CA ASN A 64 -11.21 -12.46 1.74
C ASN A 64 -10.67 -11.44 0.73
N LEU A 65 -10.99 -11.55 -0.57
CA LEU A 65 -10.59 -10.57 -1.59
C LEU A 65 -11.11 -9.16 -1.28
N ARG A 66 -12.30 -9.05 -0.70
CA ARG A 66 -12.89 -7.77 -0.28
C ARG A 66 -12.05 -7.06 0.79
N LEU A 67 -11.40 -7.82 1.69
CA LEU A 67 -10.47 -7.28 2.68
C LEU A 67 -9.26 -6.64 1.99
N VAL A 68 -8.70 -7.29 0.95
CA VAL A 68 -7.58 -6.74 0.18
C VAL A 68 -7.95 -5.38 -0.41
N VAL A 69 -9.12 -5.28 -1.06
CA VAL A 69 -9.60 -4.02 -1.64
C VAL A 69 -9.73 -2.92 -0.60
N SER A 70 -10.27 -3.22 0.58
CA SER A 70 -10.43 -2.24 1.67
C SER A 70 -9.10 -1.70 2.18
N ILE A 71 -8.06 -2.53 2.17
CA ILE A 71 -6.70 -2.14 2.54
C ILE A 71 -6.05 -1.35 1.40
N ALA A 72 -6.12 -1.83 0.15
CA ALA A 72 -5.52 -1.21 -1.02
C ALA A 72 -6.02 0.22 -1.27
N LYS A 73 -7.30 0.51 -1.00
CA LYS A 73 -7.89 1.86 -1.09
C LYS A 73 -7.07 2.92 -0.34
N ARG A 74 -6.45 2.57 0.78
CA ARG A 74 -5.65 3.51 1.60
C ARG A 74 -4.28 3.85 0.98
N TYR A 75 -3.89 3.15 -0.06
CA TYR A 75 -2.59 3.30 -0.73
C TYR A 75 -2.71 3.90 -2.13
N VAL A 76 -3.91 4.27 -2.56
CA VAL A 76 -4.18 4.96 -3.83
C VAL A 76 -3.43 6.30 -3.87
N GLY A 77 -2.92 6.68 -5.04
CA GLY A 77 -2.19 7.94 -5.24
C GLY A 77 -0.71 7.89 -4.82
N ARG A 78 -0.15 6.70 -4.57
CA ARG A 78 1.26 6.53 -4.18
C ARG A 78 2.17 6.05 -5.32
N GLY A 79 1.81 6.32 -6.57
CA GLY A 79 2.62 5.99 -7.75
C GLY A 79 2.34 4.62 -8.37
N MET A 80 1.30 3.90 -7.92
CA MET A 80 0.81 2.66 -8.53
C MET A 80 -0.68 2.74 -8.85
N GLN A 81 -1.11 2.04 -9.90
CA GLN A 81 -2.53 1.92 -10.24
C GLN A 81 -3.27 1.09 -9.19
N PHE A 82 -4.56 1.37 -9.02
CA PHE A 82 -5.36 0.71 -7.99
C PHE A 82 -5.47 -0.81 -8.18
N LEU A 83 -5.62 -1.29 -9.42
CA LEU A 83 -5.65 -2.73 -9.71
C LEU A 83 -4.31 -3.41 -9.38
N ASP A 84 -3.18 -2.75 -9.65
CA ASP A 84 -1.87 -3.31 -9.32
C ASP A 84 -1.69 -3.43 -7.80
N LEU A 85 -2.14 -2.41 -7.04
CA LEU A 85 -2.15 -2.49 -5.57
C LEU A 85 -2.99 -3.65 -5.04
N ILE A 86 -4.15 -3.92 -5.68
CA ILE A 86 -5.00 -5.06 -5.34
C ILE A 86 -4.27 -6.37 -5.64
N GLN A 87 -3.64 -6.52 -6.81
CA GLN A 87 -2.94 -7.77 -7.17
C GLN A 87 -1.76 -8.06 -6.25
N GLU A 88 -0.95 -7.04 -5.93
CA GLU A 88 0.12 -7.20 -4.95
C GLU A 88 -0.43 -7.54 -3.55
N GLY A 89 -1.57 -6.95 -3.17
CA GLY A 89 -2.30 -7.31 -1.95
C GLY A 89 -2.80 -8.76 -1.96
N ASN A 90 -3.30 -9.26 -3.11
CA ASN A 90 -3.73 -10.65 -3.28
C ASN A 90 -2.57 -11.64 -3.11
N LEU A 91 -1.37 -11.30 -3.61
CA LEU A 91 -0.17 -12.11 -3.35
C LEU A 91 0.17 -12.16 -1.85
N GLY A 92 -0.04 -11.06 -1.14
CA GLY A 92 0.07 -11.02 0.32
C GLY A 92 -0.98 -11.89 1.01
N LEU A 93 -2.23 -11.87 0.56
CA LEU A 93 -3.32 -12.70 1.06
C LEU A 93 -3.02 -14.20 0.89
N ILE A 94 -2.55 -14.63 -0.28
CA ILE A 94 -2.19 -16.04 -0.54
C ILE A 94 -1.12 -16.51 0.45
N LYS A 95 -0.08 -15.69 0.69
CA LYS A 95 0.95 -16.00 1.70
C LYS A 95 0.38 -16.07 3.12
N ALA A 96 -0.62 -15.25 3.43
CA ALA A 96 -1.31 -15.32 4.72
C ALA A 96 -2.10 -16.60 4.88
N VAL A 97 -2.81 -17.06 3.83
CA VAL A 97 -3.55 -18.33 3.82
C VAL A 97 -2.62 -19.53 4.05
N ASP A 98 -1.45 -19.55 3.39
CA ASP A 98 -0.49 -20.63 3.54
C ASP A 98 0.15 -20.72 4.93
N LYS A 99 0.23 -19.60 5.66
CA LYS A 99 0.91 -19.51 6.97
C LYS A 99 -0.03 -19.30 8.15
N PHE A 100 -1.32 -19.36 7.92
CA PHE A 100 -2.31 -19.13 8.97
C PHE A 100 -2.36 -20.30 9.94
N ASP A 101 -2.29 -19.99 11.24
CA ASP A 101 -2.38 -20.95 12.33
C ASP A 101 -3.61 -20.63 13.19
N TYR A 102 -4.65 -21.45 13.03
CA TYR A 102 -5.92 -21.31 13.74
C TYR A 102 -5.82 -21.59 15.25
N THR A 103 -4.77 -22.33 15.69
CA THR A 103 -4.58 -22.71 17.11
C THR A 103 -4.34 -21.51 18.00
N LYS A 104 -3.90 -20.39 17.43
CA LYS A 104 -3.63 -19.14 18.14
C LYS A 104 -4.88 -18.35 18.53
N GLY A 105 -6.06 -18.75 18.11
CA GLY A 105 -7.33 -18.14 18.49
C GLY A 105 -7.61 -16.73 17.95
N PHE A 106 -6.82 -16.26 16.99
CA PHE A 106 -7.05 -14.96 16.31
C PHE A 106 -7.86 -15.14 15.03
N LYS A 107 -8.67 -14.13 14.68
CA LYS A 107 -9.38 -14.10 13.39
C LYS A 107 -8.38 -14.04 12.23
N PHE A 108 -8.69 -14.72 11.13
CA PHE A 108 -7.87 -14.71 9.92
C PHE A 108 -7.62 -13.29 9.40
N SER A 109 -8.64 -12.43 9.40
CA SER A 109 -8.55 -11.03 8.95
C SER A 109 -7.46 -10.22 9.67
N THR A 110 -7.26 -10.46 10.97
CA THR A 110 -6.20 -9.78 11.75
C THR A 110 -4.81 -10.16 11.27
N TYR A 111 -4.59 -11.44 11.01
CA TYR A 111 -3.32 -11.95 10.51
C TYR A 111 -3.07 -11.56 9.04
N ALA A 112 -4.07 -11.72 8.19
CA ALA A 112 -4.01 -11.40 6.77
C ALA A 112 -3.72 -9.92 6.52
N THR A 113 -4.29 -9.02 7.32
CA THR A 113 -4.06 -7.56 7.21
C THR A 113 -2.59 -7.20 7.26
N TRP A 114 -1.79 -7.87 8.09
CA TRP A 114 -0.35 -7.63 8.16
C TRP A 114 0.36 -8.02 6.85
N TRP A 115 0.06 -9.22 6.32
CA TRP A 115 0.67 -9.71 5.08
C TRP A 115 0.28 -8.89 3.85
N ILE A 116 -1.01 -8.53 3.75
CA ILE A 116 -1.53 -7.68 2.67
C ILE A 116 -0.84 -6.32 2.70
N ARG A 117 -0.78 -5.67 3.86
CA ARG A 117 -0.10 -4.38 4.02
C ARG A 117 1.37 -4.46 3.67
N GLN A 118 2.07 -5.50 4.14
CA GLN A 118 3.48 -5.71 3.84
C GLN A 118 3.74 -5.88 2.35
N ALA A 119 2.91 -6.67 1.64
CA ALA A 119 3.02 -6.89 0.21
C ALA A 119 2.81 -5.58 -0.56
N ILE A 120 1.73 -4.84 -0.27
CA ILE A 120 1.42 -3.55 -0.93
C ILE A 120 2.55 -2.54 -0.67
N THR A 121 3.00 -2.38 0.56
CA THR A 121 4.04 -1.39 0.90
C THR A 121 5.36 -1.73 0.21
N ARG A 122 5.72 -3.00 0.13
CA ARG A 122 6.91 -3.46 -0.57
C ARG A 122 6.80 -3.22 -2.09
N ALA A 123 5.65 -3.54 -2.68
CA ALA A 123 5.40 -3.29 -4.10
C ALA A 123 5.51 -1.80 -4.46
N ILE A 124 4.94 -0.91 -3.63
CA ILE A 124 5.07 0.54 -3.80
C ILE A 124 6.55 0.95 -3.75
N ALA A 125 7.33 0.44 -2.79
CA ALA A 125 8.75 0.76 -2.69
C ALA A 125 9.54 0.31 -3.92
N ASP A 126 9.18 -0.84 -4.49
CA ASP A 126 9.89 -1.46 -5.62
C ASP A 126 9.47 -0.93 -7.00
N GLN A 127 8.23 -0.50 -7.18
CA GLN A 127 7.63 -0.27 -8.51
C GLN A 127 7.06 1.14 -8.72
N ALA A 128 6.79 1.92 -7.65
CA ALA A 128 6.10 3.20 -7.78
C ALA A 128 6.92 4.31 -8.45
N ARG A 129 8.24 4.17 -8.54
CA ARG A 129 9.13 5.18 -9.12
C ARG A 129 9.62 4.79 -10.50
N THR A 130 9.68 5.76 -11.43
CA THR A 130 10.27 5.57 -12.77
C THR A 130 11.73 5.10 -12.68
N ILE A 131 12.51 5.69 -11.79
CA ILE A 131 13.87 5.24 -11.46
C ILE A 131 13.77 4.46 -10.15
N ARG A 132 13.98 3.14 -10.24
CA ARG A 132 13.89 2.24 -9.09
C ARG A 132 14.93 2.59 -8.01
N ILE A 133 14.47 2.68 -6.78
CA ILE A 133 15.30 2.89 -5.59
C ILE A 133 15.21 1.63 -4.71
N PRO A 134 16.33 1.13 -4.14
CA PRO A 134 16.30 0.00 -3.22
C PRO A 134 15.38 0.24 -2.00
N VAL A 135 14.70 -0.80 -1.52
CA VAL A 135 13.70 -0.69 -0.44
C VAL A 135 14.26 -0.04 0.82
N HIS A 136 15.48 -0.39 1.23
CA HIS A 136 16.12 0.21 2.42
C HIS A 136 16.33 1.73 2.28
N MET A 137 16.60 2.22 1.07
CA MET A 137 16.70 3.66 0.79
C MET A 137 15.33 4.33 0.85
N VAL A 138 14.28 3.68 0.33
CA VAL A 138 12.89 4.19 0.44
C VAL A 138 12.48 4.31 1.90
N GLU A 139 12.83 3.34 2.74
CA GLU A 139 12.57 3.39 4.19
C GLU A 139 13.29 4.57 4.85
N THR A 140 14.56 4.80 4.47
CA THR A 140 15.34 5.94 4.97
C THR A 140 14.76 7.28 4.51
N ILE A 141 14.38 7.40 3.22
CA ILE A 141 13.69 8.58 2.68
C ILE A 141 12.38 8.85 3.46
N ASN A 142 11.60 7.81 3.74
CA ASN A 142 10.36 7.95 4.50
C ASN A 142 10.61 8.42 5.94
N LYS A 143 11.67 7.95 6.59
CA LYS A 143 12.10 8.44 7.92
C LYS A 143 12.45 9.93 7.86
N VAL A 144 13.29 10.33 6.89
CA VAL A 144 13.67 11.74 6.69
C VAL A 144 12.44 12.60 6.42
N LYS A 145 11.53 12.20 5.53
CA LYS A 145 10.28 12.94 5.24
C LYS A 145 9.40 13.08 6.49
N LYS A 146 9.27 12.02 7.28
CA LYS A 146 8.49 12.06 8.54
C LYS A 146 9.10 13.05 9.55
N THR A 147 10.41 13.00 9.76
CA THR A 147 11.12 13.92 10.66
C THR A 147 11.03 15.36 10.16
N ASN A 148 11.17 15.58 8.84
CA ASN A 148 10.98 16.89 8.23
C ASN A 148 9.60 17.47 8.54
N SER A 149 8.54 16.67 8.36
CA SER A 149 7.17 17.08 8.68
C SER A 149 6.97 17.37 10.17
N GLN A 150 7.58 16.57 11.06
CA GLN A 150 7.50 16.78 12.51
C GLN A 150 8.20 18.07 12.94
N LEU A 151 9.39 18.34 12.41
CA LEU A 151 10.14 19.57 12.69
C LEU A 151 9.45 20.80 12.10
N LEU A 152 8.86 20.70 10.90
CA LEU A 152 8.06 21.76 10.31
C LEU A 152 6.90 22.16 11.22
N HIS A 153 6.17 21.19 11.76
CA HIS A 153 5.09 21.46 12.72
C HIS A 153 5.59 22.06 14.05
N LYS A 154 6.78 21.63 14.51
CA LYS A 154 7.34 22.10 15.77
C LYS A 154 7.92 23.53 15.66
N ASN A 155 8.60 23.81 14.56
CA ASN A 155 9.36 25.07 14.38
C ASN A 155 8.58 26.12 13.58
N GLY A 156 7.47 25.75 12.89
CA GLY A 156 6.70 26.66 12.03
C GLY A 156 7.42 27.08 10.74
N ARG A 157 8.59 26.53 10.44
CA ARG A 157 9.41 26.77 9.25
C ARG A 157 10.03 25.47 8.74
N ASP A 158 10.46 25.48 7.48
CA ASP A 158 11.19 24.34 6.91
C ASP A 158 12.49 24.10 7.68
N PRO A 159 12.73 22.86 8.16
CA PRO A 159 13.93 22.51 8.90
C PRO A 159 15.15 22.43 7.97
N THR A 160 16.32 22.77 8.50
CA THR A 160 17.59 22.62 7.80
C THR A 160 18.05 21.16 7.80
N ALA A 161 18.98 20.81 6.89
CA ALA A 161 19.56 19.47 6.83
C ALA A 161 20.28 19.08 8.14
N GLU A 162 20.86 20.07 8.82
CA GLU A 162 21.53 19.93 10.11
C GLU A 162 20.54 19.58 11.24
N GLU A 163 19.35 20.19 11.26
CA GLU A 163 18.30 19.92 12.24
C GLU A 163 17.72 18.51 12.06
N ILE A 164 17.52 18.09 10.80
CA ILE A 164 17.06 16.72 10.49
C ILE A 164 18.12 15.69 10.87
N ALA A 165 19.39 15.99 10.59
CA ALA A 165 20.53 15.13 10.91
C ALA A 165 20.67 14.91 12.41
N ALA A 166 20.52 15.97 13.21
CA ALA A 166 20.56 15.92 14.67
C ALA A 166 19.42 15.07 15.25
N GLU A 167 18.19 15.18 14.70
CA GLU A 167 17.04 14.41 15.18
C GLU A 167 17.13 12.92 14.81
N LEU A 168 17.76 12.58 13.66
CA LEU A 168 17.89 11.19 13.18
C LEU A 168 19.21 10.54 13.59
N ASP A 169 20.10 11.27 14.29
CA ASP A 169 21.46 10.82 14.64
C ASP A 169 22.24 10.30 13.41
N MET A 170 22.26 11.13 12.35
CA MET A 170 22.88 10.80 11.06
C MET A 170 23.84 11.92 10.63
N PRO A 171 24.89 11.61 9.83
CA PRO A 171 25.74 12.63 9.23
C PRO A 171 24.95 13.57 8.31
N VAL A 172 25.21 14.86 8.36
CA VAL A 172 24.55 15.90 7.57
C VAL A 172 24.65 15.62 6.06
N ASP A 173 25.83 15.21 5.59
CA ASP A 173 26.06 14.92 4.18
C ASP A 173 25.18 13.77 3.67
N LYS A 174 24.97 12.76 4.52
CA LYS A 174 24.05 11.66 4.20
C LYS A 174 22.59 12.12 4.10
N VAL A 175 22.15 13.04 4.95
CA VAL A 175 20.81 13.62 4.84
C VAL A 175 20.65 14.41 3.55
N ARG A 176 21.68 15.22 3.17
CA ARG A 176 21.67 15.96 1.90
C ARG A 176 21.61 15.02 0.69
N GLU A 177 22.37 13.91 0.70
CA GLU A 177 22.31 12.89 -0.34
C GLU A 177 20.92 12.24 -0.44
N ILE A 178 20.33 11.87 0.70
CA ILE A 178 18.98 11.28 0.75
C ILE A 178 17.94 12.24 0.19
N LEU A 179 18.00 13.53 0.54
CA LEU A 179 17.08 14.55 0.01
C LEU A 179 17.24 14.70 -1.50
N ARG A 180 18.46 14.63 -2.03
CA ARG A 180 18.72 14.67 -3.48
C ARG A 180 18.16 13.46 -4.21
N VAL A 181 18.32 12.25 -3.67
CA VAL A 181 17.77 11.00 -4.24
C VAL A 181 16.24 10.95 -4.12
N ALA A 182 15.67 11.62 -3.12
CA ALA A 182 14.24 11.67 -2.90
C ALA A 182 13.47 12.48 -3.95
N GLN A 183 14.14 13.33 -4.73
CA GLN A 183 13.53 14.14 -5.78
C GLN A 183 12.97 13.24 -6.90
N GLU A 184 11.84 13.65 -7.47
CA GLU A 184 11.26 12.99 -8.63
C GLU A 184 11.87 13.56 -9.91
N PRO A 185 12.06 12.73 -10.96
CA PRO A 185 12.58 13.19 -12.23
C PRO A 185 11.60 14.17 -12.88
N VAL A 186 12.12 15.27 -13.41
CA VAL A 186 11.35 16.28 -14.15
C VAL A 186 11.46 15.98 -15.65
N CYS A 187 10.36 16.22 -16.39
CA CYS A 187 10.33 16.03 -17.84
C CYS A 187 11.18 17.09 -18.54
N LEU A 188 12.10 16.68 -19.42
CA LEU A 188 12.98 17.59 -20.17
C LEU A 188 12.20 18.51 -21.12
N LEU A 189 11.08 18.06 -21.69
CA LEU A 189 10.24 18.88 -22.56
C LEU A 189 9.65 20.10 -21.87
N TYR A 190 9.28 19.98 -20.59
CA TYR A 190 8.79 21.10 -19.80
C TYR A 190 9.85 22.12 -19.43
N THR A 191 11.10 21.70 -19.26
CA THR A 191 12.23 22.61 -18.99
C THR A 191 12.73 23.33 -20.25
N SER A 192 12.56 22.72 -21.43
CA SER A 192 12.90 23.32 -22.72
C SER A 192 11.94 24.46 -23.09
N ASP A 193 10.63 24.27 -22.87
CA ASP A 193 9.59 25.26 -23.19
C ASP A 193 9.73 26.53 -22.33
N ALA A 194 10.05 26.38 -21.04
CA ALA A 194 10.31 27.52 -20.15
C ALA A 194 11.58 28.32 -20.52
N ALA A 195 12.55 27.67 -21.18
CA ALA A 195 13.76 28.35 -21.66
C ALA A 195 13.54 29.09 -22.98
N ASP A 196 12.62 28.62 -23.83
CA ASP A 196 12.26 29.24 -25.10
C ASP A 196 11.34 30.47 -24.92
N GLU A 197 10.42 30.43 -23.94
CA GLU A 197 9.64 31.63 -23.57
C GLU A 197 10.51 32.79 -23.05
N ALA A 198 11.57 32.50 -22.31
CA ALA A 198 12.50 33.51 -21.84
C ALA A 198 13.37 34.12 -22.97
N ARG A 199 13.47 33.47 -24.12
CA ARG A 199 14.22 33.96 -25.32
C ARG A 199 13.37 34.79 -26.28
N SER A 200 12.04 34.73 -26.18
CA SER A 200 11.13 35.45 -27.08
C SER A 200 10.76 36.87 -26.63
N VAL A 201 11.42 37.42 -25.59
CA VAL A 201 11.15 38.74 -24.99
C VAL A 201 12.30 39.74 -25.23
N ASP A 202 13.01 39.63 -26.34
CA ASP A 202 13.94 40.69 -26.83
C ASP A 202 13.50 41.21 -28.19
#